data_9d3d8f57cae296e644bb8f4ef22ca5c3
#
_entry.id   9d3d8f57cae296e644bb8f4ef22ca5c3
#
_cell.length_a   1.000
_cell.length_b   1.000
_cell.length_c   1.000
_cell.angle_alpha   90.00
_cell.angle_beta   90.00
_cell.angle_gamma   90.00
#
_symmetry.space_group_name_H-M   'P 1'
#
loop_
_entity.id
_entity.type
_entity.pdbx_description
1 polymer ?
#
loop_
_entity_poly.entity_id
_entity_poly.type
_entity_poly.pdbx_seq_one_letter_code
_entity_poly.pdbx_strand_id
1 'polypeptide(L)'
;MTVYYAIVEGDPLDNGSDSRVIGGADHSTIEDQHGRLRRQTHLGQEAWCGLCKTFGPILAGAGIKESLRGWDDRLKAFEAVSGDIVLCKCERHPRVVAVYARSCTYEDYSGDVSAVRAPISSASVPHAAYDEQFTLRDSEGRVLAETYYTVCLADSKLIHGITDGAGRTARHATDGAQYIRLYLGHCESA
;
A
#
# COMPACT_ATOMS: atom_id res chain seq x y z
N MET A 1 8.46 4.74 -11.20
CA MET A 1 7.30 4.35 -10.36
C MET A 1 6.97 2.89 -10.61
N THR A 2 6.95 2.06 -9.59
CA THR A 2 6.55 0.65 -9.68
C THR A 2 5.29 0.44 -8.86
N VAL A 3 4.27 -0.21 -9.46
CA VAL A 3 3.00 -0.50 -8.81
C VAL A 3 2.92 -1.98 -8.50
N TYR A 4 2.62 -2.31 -7.26
CA TYR A 4 2.33 -3.66 -6.80
C TYR A 4 0.86 -3.76 -6.44
N TYR A 5 0.29 -4.95 -6.51
CA TYR A 5 -1.12 -5.22 -6.23
C TYR A 5 -1.23 -6.16 -5.04
N ALA A 6 -2.23 -5.94 -4.19
CA ALA A 6 -2.55 -6.87 -3.11
C ALA A 6 -2.86 -8.27 -3.64
N ILE A 7 -2.58 -9.28 -2.85
CA ILE A 7 -2.90 -10.67 -3.13
C ILE A 7 -4.07 -11.12 -2.26
N VAL A 8 -4.95 -11.88 -2.87
CA VAL A 8 -6.12 -12.45 -2.20
C VAL A 8 -6.22 -13.95 -2.44
N GLU A 9 -7.01 -14.63 -1.64
CA GLU A 9 -7.35 -16.03 -1.82
C GLU A 9 -7.86 -16.31 -3.23
N GLY A 10 -7.31 -17.33 -3.87
CA GLY A 10 -7.65 -17.76 -5.22
C GLY A 10 -6.78 -17.13 -6.32
N ASP A 11 -5.96 -16.12 -6.02
CA ASP A 11 -5.03 -15.57 -7.00
C ASP A 11 -4.07 -16.65 -7.54
N PRO A 12 -3.81 -16.70 -8.85
CA PRO A 12 -2.98 -17.71 -9.47
C PRO A 12 -1.48 -17.48 -9.22
N LEU A 13 -0.69 -18.52 -9.52
CA LEU A 13 0.78 -18.41 -9.61
C LEU A 13 1.21 -18.37 -11.09
N ASP A 14 2.40 -17.83 -11.35
CA ASP A 14 2.96 -17.66 -12.71
C ASP A 14 3.39 -18.96 -13.41
N ASN A 15 3.31 -20.09 -12.72
CA ASN A 15 3.64 -21.42 -13.28
C ASN A 15 2.42 -22.17 -13.84
N GLY A 16 1.23 -21.60 -13.81
CA GLY A 16 -0.01 -22.22 -14.28
C GLY A 16 -0.39 -23.47 -13.45
N SER A 17 -0.89 -24.52 -14.12
CA SER A 17 -1.15 -25.85 -13.54
C SER A 17 -2.07 -25.84 -12.30
N ASP A 18 -3.15 -25.08 -12.32
CA ASP A 18 -4.09 -24.95 -11.18
C ASP A 18 -3.41 -24.48 -9.87
N SER A 19 -2.27 -23.80 -10.01
CA SER A 19 -1.54 -23.22 -8.89
C SER A 19 -2.24 -21.96 -8.41
N ARG A 20 -2.49 -21.85 -7.10
CA ARG A 20 -3.23 -20.72 -6.54
C ARG A 20 -2.95 -20.49 -5.06
N VAL A 21 -3.22 -19.30 -4.62
CA VAL A 21 -3.22 -18.91 -3.20
C VAL A 21 -4.41 -19.57 -2.50
N ILE A 22 -4.15 -20.18 -1.34
CA ILE A 22 -5.17 -20.88 -0.53
C ILE A 22 -5.48 -20.10 0.75
N GLY A 23 -4.47 -19.48 1.35
CA GLY A 23 -4.61 -18.73 2.61
C GLY A 23 -5.09 -17.31 2.40
N GLY A 24 -5.82 -16.79 3.41
CA GLY A 24 -6.22 -15.40 3.52
C GLY A 24 -6.71 -15.10 4.93
N ALA A 25 -6.62 -13.85 5.35
CA ALA A 25 -7.04 -13.39 6.66
C ALA A 25 -8.57 -13.28 6.74
N ASP A 26 -9.20 -13.95 7.69
CA ASP A 26 -10.67 -13.94 7.84
C ASP A 26 -11.23 -12.56 8.19
N HIS A 27 -10.40 -11.69 8.77
CA HIS A 27 -10.78 -10.35 9.20
C HIS A 27 -10.42 -9.24 8.20
N SER A 28 -9.74 -9.59 7.10
CA SER A 28 -9.35 -8.63 6.06
C SER A 28 -9.77 -9.13 4.69
N THR A 29 -10.66 -8.40 4.04
CA THR A 29 -11.18 -8.77 2.72
C THR A 29 -11.06 -7.61 1.74
N ILE A 30 -10.85 -7.94 0.48
CA ILE A 30 -10.84 -7.01 -0.65
C ILE A 30 -11.93 -7.45 -1.63
N GLU A 31 -12.72 -6.51 -2.09
CA GLU A 31 -13.73 -6.76 -3.11
C GLU A 31 -13.09 -6.89 -4.49
N ASP A 32 -13.40 -7.99 -5.19
CA ASP A 32 -12.94 -8.22 -6.55
C ASP A 32 -13.82 -7.44 -7.58
N GLN A 33 -13.40 -7.46 -8.83
CA GLN A 33 -14.08 -6.78 -9.94
C GLN A 33 -15.53 -7.26 -10.20
N HIS A 34 -15.95 -8.33 -9.54
CA HIS A 34 -17.32 -8.89 -9.62
C HIS A 34 -18.14 -8.65 -8.36
N GLY A 35 -17.64 -7.81 -7.43
CA GLY A 35 -18.31 -7.52 -6.15
C GLY A 35 -18.20 -8.64 -5.11
N ARG A 36 -17.31 -9.62 -5.31
CA ARG A 36 -17.10 -10.72 -4.36
C ARG A 36 -15.98 -10.36 -3.38
N LEU A 37 -16.26 -10.48 -2.10
CA LEU A 37 -15.25 -10.33 -1.04
C LEU A 37 -14.32 -11.55 -1.02
N ARG A 38 -13.02 -11.29 -1.11
CA ARG A 38 -11.95 -12.28 -1.03
C ARG A 38 -11.05 -11.97 0.14
N ARG A 39 -10.58 -13.00 0.84
CA ARG A 39 -9.68 -12.82 1.97
C ARG A 39 -8.32 -12.33 1.50
N GLN A 40 -7.83 -11.25 2.09
CA GLN A 40 -6.50 -10.71 1.81
C GLN A 40 -5.41 -11.64 2.34
N THR A 41 -4.36 -11.83 1.56
CA THR A 41 -3.27 -12.75 1.86
C THR A 41 -2.05 -12.01 2.42
N HIS A 42 -1.36 -12.67 3.34
CA HIS A 42 -0.17 -12.16 4.03
C HIS A 42 1.02 -13.09 3.83
N LEU A 43 2.22 -12.58 4.04
CA LEU A 43 3.43 -13.40 4.02
C LEU A 43 3.34 -14.52 5.08
N GLY A 44 3.81 -15.70 4.74
CA GLY A 44 3.71 -16.91 5.56
C GLY A 44 2.44 -17.71 5.35
N GLN A 45 1.40 -17.17 4.72
CA GLN A 45 0.21 -17.94 4.36
C GLN A 45 0.48 -18.84 3.15
N GLU A 46 -0.35 -19.88 2.96
CA GLU A 46 -0.08 -20.97 2.03
C GLU A 46 -0.64 -20.72 0.63
N ALA A 47 0.12 -21.21 -0.35
CA ALA A 47 -0.34 -21.38 -1.72
C ALA A 47 -0.13 -22.83 -2.19
N TRP A 48 -1.01 -23.29 -3.05
CA TRP A 48 -0.92 -24.58 -3.72
C TRP A 48 -0.12 -24.44 -5.01
N CYS A 49 0.92 -25.24 -5.17
CA CYS A 49 1.65 -25.37 -6.42
C CYS A 49 1.20 -26.64 -7.16
N GLY A 50 0.40 -26.47 -8.22
CA GLY A 50 -0.12 -27.59 -9.02
C GLY A 50 0.96 -28.32 -9.81
N LEU A 51 2.11 -27.68 -10.10
CA LEU A 51 3.22 -28.29 -10.84
C LEU A 51 3.93 -29.36 -10.01
N CYS A 52 4.35 -29.06 -8.79
CA CYS A 52 5.01 -30.01 -7.90
C CYS A 52 4.07 -30.65 -6.87
N LYS A 53 2.77 -30.32 -6.93
CA LYS A 53 1.69 -30.87 -6.07
C LYS A 53 2.00 -30.73 -4.57
N THR A 54 2.49 -29.56 -4.17
CA THR A 54 2.80 -29.24 -2.77
C THR A 54 2.24 -27.88 -2.36
N PHE A 55 1.96 -27.74 -1.08
CA PHE A 55 1.74 -26.44 -0.46
C PHE A 55 3.08 -25.82 -0.08
N GLY A 56 3.12 -24.50 -0.07
CA GLY A 56 4.26 -23.76 0.40
C GLY A 56 3.87 -22.35 0.86
N PRO A 57 4.61 -21.79 1.83
CA PRO A 57 4.37 -20.44 2.30
C PRO A 57 4.75 -19.42 1.25
N ILE A 58 4.03 -18.29 1.26
CA ILE A 58 4.35 -17.12 0.46
C ILE A 58 5.42 -16.31 1.20
N LEU A 59 6.50 -16.01 0.52
CA LEU A 59 7.63 -15.24 1.03
C LEU A 59 7.84 -13.96 0.22
N ALA A 60 8.45 -12.95 0.84
CA ALA A 60 8.81 -11.72 0.16
C ALA A 60 9.74 -11.99 -1.03
N GLY A 61 9.39 -11.52 -2.20
CA GLY A 61 10.15 -11.74 -3.44
C GLY A 61 9.85 -10.73 -4.53
N ALA A 62 8.86 -9.88 -4.32
CA ALA A 62 8.43 -8.88 -5.30
C ALA A 62 9.41 -7.69 -5.44
N GLY A 63 10.33 -7.51 -4.49
CA GLY A 63 11.28 -6.38 -4.49
C GLY A 63 10.71 -5.07 -3.93
N ILE A 64 9.47 -5.05 -3.49
CA ILE A 64 8.89 -3.92 -2.77
C ILE A 64 9.58 -3.75 -1.40
N LYS A 65 9.81 -2.51 -0.98
CA LYS A 65 10.33 -2.22 0.36
C LYS A 65 9.32 -2.66 1.41
N GLU A 66 9.80 -3.24 2.50
CA GLU A 66 8.96 -3.69 3.62
C GLU A 66 8.12 -2.55 4.20
N SER A 67 8.66 -1.33 4.28
CA SER A 67 7.96 -0.14 4.75
C SER A 67 6.76 0.30 3.88
N LEU A 68 6.64 -0.23 2.67
CA LEU A 68 5.50 0.02 1.77
C LEU A 68 4.43 -1.07 1.85
N ARG A 69 4.69 -2.16 2.59
CA ARG A 69 3.69 -3.22 2.82
C ARG A 69 2.81 -2.86 4.00
N GLY A 70 1.54 -3.17 3.94
CA GLY A 70 0.68 -3.15 5.12
C GLY A 70 1.13 -4.19 6.15
N TRP A 71 1.01 -3.85 7.42
CA TRP A 71 1.28 -4.75 8.54
C TRP A 71 -0.01 -5.17 9.23
N ASP A 72 -0.19 -6.44 9.43
CA ASP A 72 -1.33 -7.00 10.16
C ASP A 72 -0.92 -7.40 11.57
N ASP A 73 -1.43 -6.67 12.56
CA ASP A 73 -1.11 -6.91 13.96
C ASP A 73 -1.67 -8.23 14.52
N ARG A 74 -2.74 -8.76 13.94
CA ARG A 74 -3.34 -10.03 14.37
C ARG A 74 -2.52 -11.21 13.89
N LEU A 75 -2.08 -11.17 12.63
CA LEU A 75 -1.26 -12.21 12.02
C LEU A 75 0.23 -12.03 12.30
N LYS A 76 0.66 -10.83 12.78
CA LYS A 76 2.07 -10.45 12.93
C LYS A 76 2.85 -10.68 11.63
N ALA A 77 2.26 -10.29 10.52
CA ALA A 77 2.79 -10.50 9.18
C ALA A 77 2.50 -9.30 8.26
N PHE A 78 3.38 -9.09 7.28
CA PHE A 78 3.15 -8.14 6.21
C PHE A 78 2.20 -8.71 5.15
N GLU A 79 1.46 -7.83 4.51
CA GLU A 79 0.62 -8.17 3.37
C GLU A 79 1.44 -8.69 2.19
N ALA A 80 0.94 -9.74 1.53
CA ALA A 80 1.53 -10.26 0.32
C ALA A 80 1.15 -9.41 -0.89
N VAL A 81 2.08 -9.24 -1.83
CA VAL A 81 1.85 -8.49 -3.07
C VAL A 81 2.23 -9.31 -4.30
N SER A 82 1.74 -8.89 -5.46
CA SER A 82 2.08 -9.52 -6.73
C SER A 82 3.59 -9.56 -6.95
N GLY A 83 4.11 -10.71 -7.36
CA GLY A 83 5.54 -10.95 -7.54
C GLY A 83 6.24 -11.57 -6.32
N ASP A 84 5.58 -11.71 -5.18
CA ASP A 84 6.09 -12.52 -4.06
C ASP A 84 6.19 -13.99 -4.46
N ILE A 85 7.09 -14.73 -3.83
CA ILE A 85 7.42 -16.11 -4.21
C ILE A 85 6.73 -17.12 -3.30
N VAL A 86 6.46 -18.30 -3.85
CA VAL A 86 5.94 -19.45 -3.08
C VAL A 86 7.06 -20.47 -2.90
N LEU A 87 7.42 -20.76 -1.65
CA LEU A 87 8.45 -21.75 -1.32
C LEU A 87 7.88 -23.17 -1.46
N CYS A 88 7.96 -23.73 -2.64
CA CYS A 88 7.54 -25.09 -2.96
C CYS A 88 8.73 -25.95 -3.46
N LYS A 89 8.48 -27.18 -3.89
CA LYS A 89 9.53 -28.11 -4.35
C LYS A 89 10.03 -27.84 -5.77
N CYS A 90 9.53 -26.82 -6.46
CA CYS A 90 10.01 -26.47 -7.79
C CYS A 90 11.42 -25.84 -7.69
N GLU A 91 12.29 -26.15 -8.64
CA GLU A 91 13.61 -25.54 -8.75
C GLU A 91 13.52 -24.01 -8.88
N ARG A 92 12.60 -23.55 -9.74
CA ARG A 92 12.20 -22.13 -9.80
C ARG A 92 10.92 -21.96 -9.00
N HIS A 93 11.01 -21.23 -7.90
CA HIS A 93 9.85 -20.89 -7.10
C HIS A 93 8.88 -20.00 -7.90
N PRO A 94 7.60 -20.36 -8.00
CA PRO A 94 6.61 -19.56 -8.71
C PRO A 94 6.30 -18.28 -7.94
N ARG A 95 5.81 -17.27 -8.67
CA ARG A 95 5.39 -15.99 -8.13
C ARG A 95 3.87 -15.89 -8.11
N VAL A 96 3.35 -15.19 -7.10
CA VAL A 96 1.92 -14.88 -7.03
C VAL A 96 1.58 -13.76 -8.02
N VAL A 97 0.43 -13.90 -8.67
CA VAL A 97 -0.05 -12.96 -9.70
C VAL A 97 -1.40 -12.40 -9.26
N ALA A 98 -1.48 -11.10 -9.01
CA ALA A 98 -2.74 -10.46 -8.64
C ALA A 98 -3.70 -10.42 -9.85
N VAL A 99 -4.85 -11.06 -9.69
CA VAL A 99 -5.93 -11.06 -10.69
C VAL A 99 -7.19 -10.41 -10.13
N TYR A 100 -7.52 -10.68 -8.88
CA TYR A 100 -8.80 -10.31 -8.29
C TYR A 100 -8.77 -8.98 -7.53
N ALA A 101 -7.70 -8.68 -6.82
CA ALA A 101 -7.60 -7.50 -5.94
C ALA A 101 -6.84 -6.31 -6.59
N ARG A 102 -6.98 -6.09 -7.89
CA ARG A 102 -6.24 -5.06 -8.63
C ARG A 102 -6.64 -3.63 -8.30
N SER A 103 -7.70 -3.44 -7.53
CA SER A 103 -8.11 -2.14 -6.98
C SER A 103 -7.26 -1.71 -5.78
N CYS A 104 -6.58 -2.65 -5.10
CA CYS A 104 -5.72 -2.38 -3.95
C CYS A 104 -4.25 -2.41 -4.39
N THR A 105 -3.59 -1.24 -4.37
CA THR A 105 -2.24 -1.04 -4.92
C THR A 105 -1.28 -0.48 -3.87
N TYR A 106 0.00 -0.81 -4.05
CA TYR A 106 1.14 -0.24 -3.32
C TYR A 106 2.08 0.37 -4.33
N GLU A 107 2.41 1.64 -4.16
CA GLU A 107 3.20 2.40 -5.13
C GLU A 107 4.62 2.65 -4.59
N ASP A 108 5.62 2.21 -5.34
CA ASP A 108 7.03 2.50 -5.06
C ASP A 108 7.56 3.55 -6.04
N TYR A 109 7.80 4.73 -5.52
CA TYR A 109 8.35 5.86 -6.28
C TYR A 109 9.88 5.90 -6.28
N SER A 110 10.56 4.97 -5.61
CA SER A 110 12.03 4.98 -5.48
C SER A 110 12.80 4.65 -6.77
N GLY A 111 12.12 4.22 -7.83
CA GLY A 111 12.71 3.86 -9.12
C GLY A 111 12.96 5.00 -10.10
N ASP A 112 12.48 6.19 -9.86
CA ASP A 112 12.56 7.33 -10.81
C ASP A 112 13.84 8.20 -10.67
N VAL A 113 14.85 7.75 -9.95
CA VAL A 113 16.13 8.46 -9.82
C VAL A 113 17.24 7.95 -10.74
N SER A 114 16.91 7.39 -11.90
CA SER A 114 17.90 6.92 -12.87
C SER A 114 17.76 7.53 -14.25
N ALA A 115 17.88 8.82 -14.35
CA ALA A 115 18.41 9.48 -15.56
C ALA A 115 18.75 10.93 -15.20
N VAL A 116 19.97 11.19 -14.86
CA VAL A 116 20.90 12.20 -15.34
C VAL A 116 22.09 12.22 -14.37
N ARG A 117 23.13 11.45 -14.69
CA ARG A 117 24.44 11.62 -14.07
C ARG A 117 25.25 12.58 -14.92
N ALA A 118 25.19 13.86 -14.60
CA ALA A 118 26.23 14.82 -14.93
C ALA A 118 26.96 15.19 -13.64
N PRO A 119 28.27 15.35 -13.62
CA PRO A 119 29.00 15.67 -12.40
C PRO A 119 28.72 17.12 -12.00
N ILE A 120 28.05 17.32 -10.89
CA ILE A 120 27.87 18.65 -10.32
C ILE A 120 28.62 18.72 -9.00
N SER A 121 29.56 19.67 -9.03
CA SER A 121 30.21 20.28 -7.90
C SER A 121 29.29 20.49 -6.70
N SER A 122 29.82 20.26 -5.51
CA SER A 122 29.18 20.44 -4.21
C SER A 122 28.57 21.84 -4.04
N ALA A 123 27.27 21.95 -4.32
CA ALA A 123 26.43 23.03 -3.85
C ALA A 123 25.26 22.42 -3.06
N SER A 124 25.07 22.85 -1.85
CA SER A 124 23.96 22.46 -0.97
C SER A 124 22.63 22.52 -1.71
N VAL A 125 22.02 21.34 -1.93
CA VAL A 125 20.66 21.23 -2.49
C VAL A 125 19.71 21.77 -1.43
N PRO A 126 18.89 22.79 -1.71
CA PRO A 126 17.81 23.14 -0.79
C PRO A 126 16.85 21.95 -0.69
N HIS A 127 16.55 21.52 0.54
CA HIS A 127 15.49 20.56 0.81
C HIS A 127 14.21 21.02 0.10
N ALA A 128 13.69 20.22 -0.82
CA ALA A 128 12.39 20.48 -1.39
C ALA A 128 11.36 20.32 -0.26
N ALA A 129 10.87 21.45 0.24
CA ALA A 129 9.76 21.47 1.18
C ALA A 129 8.51 21.01 0.41
N TYR A 130 7.92 19.91 0.83
CA TYR A 130 6.60 19.51 0.36
C TYR A 130 5.57 20.36 1.08
N ASP A 131 4.64 20.93 0.34
CA ASP A 131 3.64 21.88 0.83
C ASP A 131 2.26 21.43 0.32
N GLU A 132 1.56 20.66 1.13
CA GLU A 132 0.30 20.01 0.77
C GLU A 132 -0.90 20.79 1.31
N GLN A 133 -1.95 20.88 0.49
CA GLN A 133 -3.26 21.43 0.86
C GLN A 133 -4.36 20.49 0.41
N PHE A 134 -5.25 20.13 1.31
CA PHE A 134 -6.35 19.21 1.05
C PHE A 134 -7.66 19.98 0.83
N THR A 135 -8.52 19.47 -0.07
CA THR A 135 -9.90 19.92 -0.20
C THR A 135 -10.83 18.84 0.29
N LEU A 136 -11.57 19.12 1.37
CA LEU A 136 -12.46 18.15 1.98
C LEU A 136 -13.84 18.21 1.31
N ARG A 137 -14.39 17.03 1.03
CA ARG A 137 -15.71 16.85 0.43
C ARG A 137 -16.48 15.74 1.15
N ASP A 138 -17.80 15.86 1.16
CA ASP A 138 -18.66 14.77 1.62
C ASP A 138 -18.84 13.68 0.55
N SER A 139 -19.59 12.63 0.87
CA SER A 139 -19.87 11.52 -0.04
C SER A 139 -20.67 11.92 -1.29
N GLU A 140 -21.31 13.09 -1.28
CA GLU A 140 -22.04 13.66 -2.42
C GLU A 140 -21.18 14.65 -3.24
N GLY A 141 -19.90 14.82 -2.86
CA GLY A 141 -18.93 15.70 -3.53
C GLY A 141 -19.05 17.18 -3.15
N ARG A 142 -19.90 17.54 -2.18
CA ARG A 142 -20.03 18.91 -1.70
C ARG A 142 -18.83 19.27 -0.81
N VAL A 143 -18.34 20.48 -0.93
CA VAL A 143 -17.21 20.96 -0.11
C VAL A 143 -17.61 21.07 1.36
N LEU A 144 -16.73 20.62 2.25
CA LEU A 144 -16.90 20.75 3.70
C LEU A 144 -16.24 22.06 4.14
N ALA A 145 -17.00 23.17 4.00
CA ALA A 145 -16.57 24.50 4.45
C ALA A 145 -16.71 24.63 5.97
N GLU A 146 -15.85 25.46 6.58
CA GLU A 146 -15.87 25.78 8.01
C GLU A 146 -15.92 24.54 8.91
N THR A 147 -15.28 23.45 8.46
CA THR A 147 -15.30 22.15 9.11
C THR A 147 -13.99 21.94 9.87
N TYR A 148 -14.08 21.52 11.14
CA TYR A 148 -12.90 21.13 11.94
C TYR A 148 -12.24 19.91 11.37
N TYR A 149 -10.92 19.93 11.31
CA TYR A 149 -10.09 18.79 10.92
C TYR A 149 -8.85 18.67 11.81
N THR A 150 -8.28 17.50 11.85
CA THR A 150 -7.01 17.21 12.50
C THR A 150 -6.09 16.52 11.49
N VAL A 151 -4.89 17.07 11.29
CA VAL A 151 -3.81 16.43 10.51
C VAL A 151 -2.84 15.78 11.48
N CYS A 152 -2.56 14.50 11.28
CA CYS A 152 -1.51 13.77 11.98
C CYS A 152 -0.34 13.56 11.02
N LEU A 153 0.82 14.12 11.35
CA LEU A 153 2.06 13.95 10.61
C LEU A 153 2.75 12.63 11.01
N ALA A 154 3.75 12.21 10.24
CA ALA A 154 4.49 10.97 10.46
C ALA A 154 5.22 10.90 11.83
N ASP A 155 5.55 12.05 12.42
CA ASP A 155 6.12 12.17 13.76
C ASP A 155 5.07 12.13 14.89
N SER A 156 3.82 11.75 14.57
CA SER A 156 2.66 11.76 15.48
C SER A 156 2.24 13.15 15.95
N LYS A 157 2.73 14.20 15.33
CA LYS A 157 2.32 15.57 15.64
C LYS A 157 0.91 15.82 15.11
N LEU A 158 0.02 16.30 15.98
CA LEU A 158 -1.34 16.67 15.62
C LEU A 158 -1.42 18.18 15.34
N ILE A 159 -2.01 18.53 14.21
CA ILE A 159 -2.28 19.90 13.79
C ILE A 159 -3.79 20.04 13.57
N HIS A 160 -4.40 20.91 14.34
CA HIS A 160 -5.84 21.17 14.24
C HIS A 160 -6.10 22.41 13.38
N GLY A 161 -7.20 22.38 12.63
CA GLY A 161 -7.60 23.50 11.78
C GLY A 161 -9.07 23.50 11.44
N ILE A 162 -9.48 24.52 10.71
CA ILE A 162 -10.82 24.68 10.15
C ILE A 162 -10.66 24.94 8.66
N THR A 163 -11.44 24.25 7.82
CA THR A 163 -11.43 24.49 6.38
C THR A 163 -11.98 25.86 6.03
N ASP A 164 -11.47 26.44 4.93
CA ASP A 164 -12.02 27.68 4.38
C ASP A 164 -13.41 27.49 3.71
N GLY A 165 -13.99 28.57 3.19
CA GLY A 165 -15.28 28.52 2.49
C GLY A 165 -15.30 27.66 1.22
N ALA A 166 -14.12 27.27 0.69
CA ALA A 166 -13.96 26.34 -0.43
C ALA A 166 -13.63 24.90 0.04
N GLY A 167 -13.71 24.63 1.36
CA GLY A 167 -13.40 23.33 1.95
C GLY A 167 -11.92 22.99 1.98
N ARG A 168 -11.01 23.98 1.85
CA ARG A 168 -9.57 23.74 1.83
C ARG A 168 -8.98 23.84 3.24
N THR A 169 -8.04 22.94 3.54
CA THR A 169 -7.23 23.00 4.76
C THR A 169 -6.18 24.14 4.67
N ALA A 170 -5.52 24.43 5.77
CA ALA A 170 -4.24 25.14 5.72
C ALA A 170 -3.20 24.31 4.94
N ARG A 171 -2.13 24.94 4.49
CA ARG A 171 -0.99 24.25 3.90
C ARG A 171 -0.13 23.63 4.99
N HIS A 172 0.32 22.41 4.75
CA HIS A 172 1.15 21.64 5.69
C HIS A 172 2.48 21.30 5.02
N ALA A 173 3.54 21.98 5.47
CA ALA A 173 4.89 21.73 4.98
C ALA A 173 5.51 20.52 5.71
N THR A 174 6.18 19.64 4.96
CA THR A 174 6.94 18.52 5.51
C THR A 174 8.35 18.47 4.91
N ASP A 175 9.33 17.98 5.67
CA ASP A 175 10.72 17.83 5.25
C ASP A 175 10.93 16.57 4.39
N GLY A 176 10.14 16.40 3.34
CA GLY A 176 10.15 15.23 2.47
C GLY A 176 8.78 14.59 2.32
N ALA A 177 8.67 13.59 1.45
CA ALA A 177 7.44 12.83 1.28
C ALA A 177 7.14 12.04 2.56
N GLN A 178 6.03 12.36 3.21
CA GLN A 178 5.59 11.75 4.47
C GLN A 178 4.11 11.37 4.38
N TYR A 179 3.74 10.33 5.15
CA TYR A 179 2.34 10.00 5.32
C TYR A 179 1.66 11.04 6.21
N ILE A 180 0.57 11.59 5.70
CA ILE A 180 -0.31 12.50 6.43
C ILE A 180 -1.66 11.80 6.60
N ARG A 181 -2.14 11.70 7.84
CA ARG A 181 -3.50 11.26 8.12
C ARG A 181 -4.37 12.46 8.41
N LEU A 182 -5.53 12.52 7.79
CA LEU A 182 -6.48 13.59 8.00
C LEU A 182 -7.77 13.01 8.62
N TYR A 183 -8.16 13.59 9.74
CA TYR A 183 -9.39 13.24 10.47
C TYR A 183 -10.37 14.40 10.40
N LEU A 184 -11.64 14.12 10.17
CA LEU A 184 -12.71 15.10 10.35
C LEU A 184 -12.99 15.27 11.84
N GLY A 185 -13.03 16.52 12.28
CA GLY A 185 -13.23 16.86 13.69
C GLY A 185 -11.92 16.96 14.50
N HIS A 186 -12.09 17.07 15.81
CA HIS A 186 -10.98 17.17 16.76
C HIS A 186 -10.57 15.77 17.23
N CYS A 187 -9.31 15.41 17.01
CA CYS A 187 -8.72 14.16 17.45
C CYS A 187 -7.61 14.48 18.48
N GLU A 188 -7.70 13.97 19.69
CA GLU A 188 -6.74 14.22 20.76
C GLU A 188 -5.59 13.19 20.80
N SER A 189 -5.77 12.04 20.14
CA SER A 189 -4.74 10.98 20.01
C SER A 189 -4.92 10.23 18.70
N ALA A 190 -3.82 9.90 18.01
CA ALA A 190 -3.80 9.17 16.74
C ALA A 190 -3.03 7.85 16.86
#